data_e8dfbce71a4bd094c67ea2ccade8c325
#
_entry.id   e8dfbce71a4bd094c67ea2ccade8c325
#
_cell.length_a   1.000
_cell.length_b   1.000
_cell.length_c   1.000
_cell.angle_alpha   90.00
_cell.angle_beta   90.00
_cell.angle_gamma   90.00
#
_symmetry.space_group_name_H-M   'P 1'
#
loop_
_entity.id
_entity.type
_entity.pdbx_description
1 polymer ?
#
loop_
_entity_poly.entity_id
_entity_poly.type
_entity_poly.pdbx_seq_one_letter_code
_entity_poly.pdbx_strand_id
1 'polypeptide(L)'
;TEFLGSSNTLVSGHKLQSLVYKDPIAVHDLLRIYEYPVKEGVNESKKDHLYCICVDVSEGKNLDCSAFQVIDISTIPYKQVASYNSSSITPILFPTVIYNTARMYNDAYVLVEINNNPQVADSLHSDFEYENLWKVFTGNKQPQQLSSGFARGIQMGLKMSPQVKAIGCSNLKTLIEGNKLEICDFDTYSELTTFEQQKNTFKAAEGANDDLVMSLVIFAWATTQKYFREIVNHDLRKQIQLENMNQYDEENLPAPIVETGLEHEFDLMDGDLWEKPDGSETYANYFRSLVR
;
A
#
# COMPACT_ATOMS: atom_id res chain seq x y z
N THR A 1 -9.81 -15.03 -32.25
CA THR A 1 -10.75 -13.91 -32.05
C THR A 1 -9.90 -12.67 -31.88
N GLU A 2 -9.83 -11.83 -32.92
CA GLU A 2 -9.17 -10.52 -32.81
C GLU A 2 -9.99 -9.68 -31.83
N PHE A 3 -9.34 -9.25 -30.76
CA PHE A 3 -9.90 -8.32 -29.79
C PHE A 3 -9.94 -6.93 -30.46
N LEU A 4 -11.07 -6.58 -30.99
CA LEU A 4 -11.39 -5.22 -31.43
C LEU A 4 -11.74 -4.42 -30.16
N GLY A 5 -10.72 -4.03 -29.36
CA GLY A 5 -10.90 -3.04 -28.30
C GLY A 5 -11.50 -1.79 -28.91
N SER A 6 -12.50 -1.17 -28.24
CA SER A 6 -13.07 0.09 -28.71
C SER A 6 -11.94 1.10 -28.87
N SER A 7 -11.97 1.90 -29.94
CA SER A 7 -10.90 2.88 -30.25
C SER A 7 -10.76 3.99 -29.20
N ASN A 8 -11.59 4.00 -28.16
CA ASN A 8 -11.73 5.05 -27.17
C ASN A 8 -11.46 4.61 -25.72
N THR A 9 -10.84 3.44 -25.52
CA THR A 9 -10.46 3.00 -24.16
C THR A 9 -9.38 3.88 -23.56
N LEU A 10 -9.35 3.99 -22.22
CA LEU A 10 -8.33 4.78 -21.50
C LEU A 10 -6.92 4.34 -21.86
N VAL A 11 -6.67 3.04 -21.84
CA VAL A 11 -5.39 2.40 -22.19
C VAL A 11 -5.47 1.92 -23.64
N SER A 12 -4.39 2.05 -24.40
CA SER A 12 -4.36 1.63 -25.81
C SER A 12 -4.61 0.12 -25.94
N GLY A 13 -5.34 -0.28 -26.99
CA GLY A 13 -5.65 -1.70 -27.24
C GLY A 13 -4.40 -2.58 -27.32
N HIS A 14 -3.32 -2.08 -27.97
CA HIS A 14 -2.04 -2.79 -28.02
C HIS A 14 -1.47 -3.03 -26.61
N LYS A 15 -1.56 -2.04 -25.72
CA LYS A 15 -1.08 -2.19 -24.34
C LYS A 15 -1.95 -3.16 -23.57
N LEU A 16 -3.27 -3.09 -23.68
CA LEU A 16 -4.20 -4.03 -23.06
C LEU A 16 -3.88 -5.48 -23.47
N GLN A 17 -3.62 -5.75 -24.75
CA GLN A 17 -3.22 -7.08 -25.21
C GLN A 17 -1.90 -7.59 -24.63
N SER A 18 -1.00 -6.68 -24.21
CA SER A 18 0.29 -7.03 -23.62
C SER A 18 0.23 -7.23 -22.10
N LEU A 19 -0.87 -6.90 -21.44
CA LEU A 19 -1.04 -7.14 -20.02
C LEU A 19 -1.18 -8.63 -19.73
N VAL A 20 -0.49 -9.11 -18.72
CA VAL A 20 -0.51 -10.50 -18.28
C VAL A 20 -1.26 -10.58 -16.96
N TYR A 21 -2.39 -11.25 -16.96
CA TYR A 21 -3.12 -11.58 -15.74
C TYR A 21 -2.80 -13.00 -15.29
N LYS A 22 -2.99 -13.28 -14.01
CA LYS A 22 -2.72 -14.58 -13.39
C LYS A 22 -3.87 -14.97 -12.46
N ASP A 23 -3.96 -16.25 -12.16
CA ASP A 23 -4.89 -16.74 -11.14
C ASP A 23 -4.43 -16.30 -9.75
N PRO A 24 -5.35 -15.98 -8.82
CA PRO A 24 -5.00 -15.68 -7.43
C PRO A 24 -4.38 -16.90 -6.76
N ILE A 25 -3.36 -16.68 -5.93
CA ILE A 25 -2.75 -17.74 -5.12
C ILE A 25 -3.64 -18.17 -3.94
N ALA A 26 -4.53 -17.28 -3.50
CA ALA A 26 -5.55 -17.55 -2.50
C ALA A 26 -6.76 -16.64 -2.71
N VAL A 27 -7.93 -17.14 -2.29
CA VAL A 27 -9.18 -16.37 -2.24
C VAL A 27 -9.79 -16.55 -0.85
N HIS A 28 -9.95 -15.44 -0.13
CA HIS A 28 -10.62 -15.41 1.18
C HIS A 28 -11.91 -14.60 1.05
N ASP A 29 -13.05 -15.28 1.06
CA ASP A 29 -14.34 -14.73 0.66
C ASP A 29 -14.27 -14.13 -0.75
N LEU A 30 -14.24 -12.81 -0.86
CA LEU A 30 -14.11 -12.09 -2.14
C LEU A 30 -12.76 -11.40 -2.31
N LEU A 31 -11.86 -11.51 -1.33
CA LEU A 31 -10.49 -10.99 -1.43
C LEU A 31 -9.63 -11.98 -2.21
N ARG A 32 -9.21 -11.58 -3.38
CA ARG A 32 -8.28 -12.33 -4.24
C ARG A 32 -6.85 -11.86 -3.98
N ILE A 33 -5.99 -12.79 -3.61
CA ILE A 33 -4.59 -12.54 -3.25
C ILE A 33 -3.71 -13.08 -4.37
N TYR A 34 -2.84 -12.24 -4.91
CA TYR A 34 -1.87 -12.57 -5.97
C TYR A 34 -0.46 -12.67 -5.44
N GLU A 35 -0.14 -11.89 -4.39
CA GLU A 35 1.12 -11.97 -3.66
C GLU A 35 0.84 -11.74 -2.16
N TYR A 36 1.46 -12.57 -1.31
CA TYR A 36 1.39 -12.35 0.14
C TYR A 36 2.27 -11.16 0.54
N PRO A 37 1.97 -10.50 1.68
CA PRO A 37 2.79 -9.40 2.15
C PRO A 37 4.23 -9.85 2.43
N VAL A 38 5.18 -9.04 1.99
CA VAL A 38 6.61 -9.23 2.26
C VAL A 38 6.94 -8.62 3.60
N LYS A 39 7.49 -9.43 4.52
CA LYS A 39 7.87 -9.02 5.88
C LYS A 39 9.34 -9.28 6.13
N GLU A 40 9.96 -8.43 6.93
CA GLU A 40 11.34 -8.60 7.37
C GLU A 40 11.52 -9.94 8.10
N GLY A 41 12.60 -10.67 7.73
CA GLY A 41 12.87 -12.01 8.26
C GLY A 41 11.93 -13.11 7.77
N VAL A 42 10.90 -12.77 7.02
CA VAL A 42 10.03 -13.69 6.30
C VAL A 42 10.29 -13.49 4.81
N ASN A 43 10.29 -14.56 4.02
CA ASN A 43 10.54 -14.51 2.57
C ASN A 43 11.93 -13.96 2.16
N GLU A 44 12.96 -14.14 3.00
CA GLU A 44 14.34 -13.66 2.74
C GLU A 44 14.45 -12.13 2.53
N SER A 45 13.40 -11.38 2.84
CA SER A 45 13.42 -9.93 2.74
C SER A 45 14.14 -9.30 3.92
N LYS A 46 14.92 -8.26 3.64
CA LYS A 46 15.64 -7.46 4.65
C LYS A 46 14.73 -6.41 5.30
N LYS A 47 13.49 -6.25 4.86
CA LYS A 47 12.51 -5.29 5.42
C LYS A 47 11.08 -5.56 4.97
N ASP A 48 10.14 -4.94 5.67
CA ASP A 48 8.73 -4.89 5.29
C ASP A 48 8.52 -4.07 4.03
N HIS A 49 7.64 -4.56 3.14
CA HIS A 49 7.17 -3.76 2.02
C HIS A 49 6.06 -2.80 2.46
N LEU A 50 5.96 -1.68 1.74
CA LEU A 50 4.88 -0.70 1.90
C LEU A 50 3.74 -0.99 0.93
N TYR A 51 2.53 -0.90 1.44
CA TYR A 51 1.32 -1.15 0.66
C TYR A 51 0.35 0.03 0.73
N CYS A 52 -0.43 0.19 -0.31
CA CYS A 52 -1.51 1.15 -0.39
C CYS A 52 -2.81 0.44 -0.79
N ILE A 53 -3.90 0.73 -0.09
CA ILE A 53 -5.25 0.28 -0.41
C ILE A 53 -6.07 1.48 -0.86
N CYS A 54 -6.54 1.43 -2.11
CA CYS A 54 -7.42 2.45 -2.66
C CYS A 54 -8.83 1.89 -2.82
N VAL A 55 -9.79 2.55 -2.20
CA VAL A 55 -11.15 2.05 -2.01
C VAL A 55 -12.15 2.91 -2.77
N ASP A 56 -12.92 2.28 -3.62
CA ASP A 56 -14.13 2.83 -4.25
C ASP A 56 -15.36 2.28 -3.53
N VAL A 57 -16.20 3.17 -3.01
CA VAL A 57 -17.35 2.80 -2.17
C VAL A 57 -18.64 3.03 -2.93
N SER A 58 -19.41 1.96 -3.15
CA SER A 58 -20.72 2.03 -3.79
C SER A 58 -21.80 2.63 -2.89
N GLU A 59 -22.90 3.07 -3.53
CA GLU A 59 -24.10 3.52 -2.81
C GLU A 59 -24.90 2.39 -2.16
N GLY A 60 -24.54 1.13 -2.39
CA GLY A 60 -25.24 -0.04 -1.83
C GLY A 60 -26.60 -0.34 -2.49
N LYS A 61 -26.84 0.15 -3.71
CA LYS A 61 -28.11 -0.03 -4.45
C LYS A 61 -28.12 -1.22 -5.42
N ASN A 62 -27.35 -2.25 -5.17
CA ASN A 62 -27.25 -3.50 -5.96
C ASN A 62 -26.80 -3.36 -7.42
N LEU A 63 -26.38 -2.21 -7.89
CA LEU A 63 -25.89 -1.99 -9.26
C LEU A 63 -24.39 -1.71 -9.31
N ASP A 64 -23.86 -1.04 -8.30
CA ASP A 64 -22.44 -0.71 -8.22
C ASP A 64 -21.78 -1.56 -7.11
N CYS A 65 -20.54 -1.96 -7.32
CA CYS A 65 -19.79 -2.74 -6.35
C CYS A 65 -18.96 -1.83 -5.44
N SER A 66 -18.79 -2.25 -4.18
CA SER A 66 -17.71 -1.72 -3.34
C SER A 66 -16.44 -2.49 -3.64
N ALA A 67 -15.40 -1.79 -4.06
CA ALA A 67 -14.16 -2.41 -4.52
C ALA A 67 -12.93 -1.76 -3.89
N PHE A 68 -11.84 -2.51 -3.80
CA PHE A 68 -10.53 -1.94 -3.51
C PHE A 68 -9.40 -2.72 -4.18
N GLN A 69 -8.28 -2.03 -4.36
CA GLN A 69 -7.03 -2.57 -4.85
C GLN A 69 -5.96 -2.46 -3.77
N VAL A 70 -5.18 -3.52 -3.57
CA VAL A 70 -3.97 -3.49 -2.75
C VAL A 70 -2.77 -3.43 -3.67
N ILE A 71 -1.97 -2.37 -3.52
CA ILE A 71 -0.83 -2.09 -4.38
C ILE A 71 0.44 -2.07 -3.53
N ASP A 72 1.44 -2.85 -3.91
CA ASP A 72 2.81 -2.72 -3.39
C ASP A 72 3.45 -1.48 -3.99
N ILE A 73 3.85 -0.54 -3.12
CA ILE A 73 4.44 0.75 -3.50
C ILE A 73 5.92 0.87 -3.14
N SER A 74 6.54 -0.23 -2.71
CA SER A 74 7.96 -0.25 -2.29
C SER A 74 8.93 -0.04 -3.45
N THR A 75 8.55 -0.48 -4.65
CA THR A 75 9.38 -0.42 -5.85
C THR A 75 8.59 0.04 -7.07
N ILE A 76 9.30 0.43 -8.12
CA ILE A 76 8.70 0.67 -9.44
C ILE A 76 9.20 -0.45 -10.36
N PRO A 77 8.31 -1.15 -11.08
CA PRO A 77 6.85 -0.93 -11.15
C PRO A 77 6.13 -1.20 -9.83
N TYR A 78 5.08 -0.40 -9.54
CA TYR A 78 4.10 -0.71 -8.51
C TYR A 78 3.37 -2.00 -8.91
N LYS A 79 2.97 -2.82 -7.93
CA LYS A 79 2.32 -4.11 -8.23
C LYS A 79 0.97 -4.24 -7.56
N GLN A 80 -0.05 -4.61 -8.31
CA GLN A 80 -1.30 -5.09 -7.75
C GLN A 80 -1.06 -6.45 -7.08
N VAL A 81 -1.27 -6.54 -5.78
CA VAL A 81 -1.01 -7.76 -4.99
C VAL A 81 -2.28 -8.40 -4.46
N ALA A 82 -3.37 -7.65 -4.34
CA ALA A 82 -4.70 -8.19 -4.07
C ALA A 82 -5.79 -7.27 -4.63
N SER A 83 -6.99 -7.83 -4.84
CA SER A 83 -8.19 -7.13 -5.26
C SER A 83 -9.41 -7.63 -4.48
N TYR A 84 -10.36 -6.76 -4.24
CA TYR A 84 -11.65 -7.08 -3.64
C TYR A 84 -12.75 -6.39 -4.41
N ASN A 85 -13.84 -7.13 -4.67
CA ASN A 85 -15.01 -6.59 -5.35
C ASN A 85 -16.27 -7.27 -4.82
N SER A 86 -17.27 -6.49 -4.37
CA SER A 86 -18.52 -7.01 -3.84
C SER A 86 -19.70 -6.10 -4.14
N SER A 87 -20.73 -6.66 -4.77
CA SER A 87 -22.03 -5.99 -4.96
C SER A 87 -22.97 -6.12 -3.77
N SER A 88 -22.64 -6.94 -2.78
CA SER A 88 -23.52 -7.27 -1.65
C SER A 88 -23.03 -6.79 -0.29
N ILE A 89 -21.79 -6.33 -0.18
CA ILE A 89 -21.27 -5.87 1.10
C ILE A 89 -21.94 -4.57 1.53
N THR A 90 -22.32 -4.52 2.80
CA THR A 90 -22.91 -3.31 3.36
C THR A 90 -21.82 -2.31 3.78
N PRO A 91 -22.08 -0.98 3.73
CA PRO A 91 -21.13 0.03 4.20
C PRO A 91 -20.73 -0.12 5.67
N ILE A 92 -21.53 -0.82 6.47
CA ILE A 92 -21.24 -1.10 7.89
C ILE A 92 -20.17 -2.19 8.03
N LEU A 93 -20.20 -3.22 7.17
CA LEU A 93 -19.26 -4.33 7.23
C LEU A 93 -17.98 -4.08 6.42
N PHE A 94 -18.05 -3.23 5.41
CA PHE A 94 -16.93 -2.98 4.53
C PHE A 94 -15.67 -2.44 5.25
N PRO A 95 -15.78 -1.51 6.24
CA PRO A 95 -14.61 -1.08 7.02
C PRO A 95 -13.85 -2.22 7.69
N THR A 96 -14.55 -3.25 8.17
CA THR A 96 -13.91 -4.43 8.78
C THR A 96 -13.04 -5.19 7.77
N VAL A 97 -13.54 -5.36 6.54
CA VAL A 97 -12.77 -6.05 5.48
C VAL A 97 -11.53 -5.23 5.10
N ILE A 98 -11.69 -3.91 4.93
CA ILE A 98 -10.58 -3.00 4.63
C ILE A 98 -9.55 -3.04 5.75
N TYR A 99 -9.97 -2.90 7.01
CA TYR A 99 -9.10 -2.92 8.19
C TYR A 99 -8.29 -4.22 8.27
N ASN A 100 -8.95 -5.38 8.19
CA ASN A 100 -8.28 -6.68 8.25
C ASN A 100 -7.27 -6.86 7.12
N THR A 101 -7.63 -6.44 5.91
CA THR A 101 -6.71 -6.46 4.76
C THR A 101 -5.53 -5.53 4.96
N ALA A 102 -5.76 -4.32 5.45
CA ALA A 102 -4.70 -3.34 5.71
C ALA A 102 -3.71 -3.83 6.76
N ARG A 103 -4.23 -4.43 7.85
CA ARG A 103 -3.40 -5.07 8.90
C ARG A 103 -2.59 -6.23 8.35
N MET A 104 -3.17 -7.05 7.47
CA MET A 104 -2.47 -8.15 6.82
C MET A 104 -1.31 -7.64 5.96
N TYR A 105 -1.50 -6.55 5.21
CA TYR A 105 -0.50 -5.95 4.34
C TYR A 105 0.34 -4.86 5.06
N ASN A 106 0.96 -5.21 6.18
CA ASN A 106 1.93 -4.41 6.94
C ASN A 106 1.41 -3.02 7.33
N ASP A 107 0.15 -2.95 7.80
CA ASP A 107 -0.53 -1.69 8.12
C ASP A 107 -0.57 -0.73 6.91
N ALA A 108 -1.05 -1.24 5.78
CA ALA A 108 -1.12 -0.53 4.51
C ALA A 108 -1.77 0.86 4.62
N TYR A 109 -1.27 1.83 3.87
CA TYR A 109 -1.94 3.12 3.75
C TYR A 109 -3.28 2.97 3.04
N VAL A 110 -4.35 3.54 3.59
CA VAL A 110 -5.71 3.43 3.06
C VAL A 110 -6.21 4.78 2.57
N LEU A 111 -6.70 4.83 1.33
CA LEU A 111 -7.39 6.00 0.76
C LEU A 111 -8.80 5.59 0.33
N VAL A 112 -9.82 6.16 0.97
CA VAL A 112 -11.22 5.85 0.72
C VAL A 112 -11.88 6.96 -0.09
N GLU A 113 -12.64 6.62 -1.13
CA GLU A 113 -13.56 7.55 -1.76
C GLU A 113 -14.79 7.80 -0.86
N ILE A 114 -15.17 9.08 -0.70
CA ILE A 114 -16.22 9.47 0.26
C ILE A 114 -17.43 10.15 -0.38
N ASN A 115 -17.58 10.10 -1.71
CA ASN A 115 -18.71 10.79 -2.38
C ASN A 115 -20.04 10.19 -1.97
N ASN A 116 -20.14 8.87 -2.01
CA ASN A 116 -21.38 8.14 -1.81
C ASN A 116 -21.57 7.74 -0.35
N ASN A 117 -20.48 7.39 0.33
CA ASN A 117 -20.55 6.82 1.67
C ASN A 117 -19.35 7.19 2.56
N PRO A 118 -19.31 8.41 3.14
CA PRO A 118 -18.23 8.84 4.01
C PRO A 118 -18.12 7.99 5.29
N GLN A 119 -19.20 7.29 5.68
CA GLN A 119 -19.24 6.45 6.87
C GLN A 119 -18.14 5.38 6.89
N VAL A 120 -17.72 4.86 5.73
CA VAL A 120 -16.65 3.87 5.64
C VAL A 120 -15.31 4.45 6.14
N ALA A 121 -14.98 5.67 5.72
CA ALA A 121 -13.77 6.35 6.19
C ALA A 121 -13.89 6.78 7.67
N ASP A 122 -15.08 7.23 8.08
CA ASP A 122 -15.34 7.63 9.47
C ASP A 122 -15.23 6.43 10.42
N SER A 123 -15.76 5.26 10.06
CA SER A 123 -15.60 4.04 10.85
C SER A 123 -14.15 3.59 10.95
N LEU A 124 -13.39 3.60 9.85
CA LEU A 124 -11.96 3.28 9.90
C LEU A 124 -11.20 4.19 10.85
N HIS A 125 -11.55 5.49 10.87
CA HIS A 125 -10.90 6.46 11.74
C HIS A 125 -11.35 6.36 13.20
N SER A 126 -12.66 6.28 13.46
CA SER A 126 -13.25 6.45 14.79
C SER A 126 -13.48 5.13 15.52
N ASP A 127 -13.91 4.07 14.80
CA ASP A 127 -14.24 2.78 15.41
C ASP A 127 -13.01 1.86 15.45
N PHE A 128 -12.19 1.88 14.37
CA PHE A 128 -10.99 1.07 14.27
C PHE A 128 -9.70 1.82 14.67
N GLU A 129 -9.77 3.13 14.89
CA GLU A 129 -8.62 3.99 15.21
C GLU A 129 -7.43 3.76 14.26
N TYR A 130 -7.75 3.55 12.95
CA TYR A 130 -6.74 3.20 11.97
C TYR A 130 -5.85 4.39 11.60
N GLU A 131 -4.58 4.34 12.00
CA GLU A 131 -3.65 5.48 11.90
C GLU A 131 -3.22 5.79 10.46
N ASN A 132 -3.04 4.76 9.61
CA ASN A 132 -2.58 4.90 8.23
C ASN A 132 -3.71 5.24 7.24
N LEU A 133 -4.80 5.82 7.72
CA LEU A 133 -5.86 6.37 6.87
C LEU A 133 -5.42 7.72 6.30
N TRP A 134 -5.37 7.81 4.99
CA TRP A 134 -4.98 9.05 4.32
C TRP A 134 -6.05 10.13 4.42
N LYS A 135 -5.56 11.32 4.75
CA LYS A 135 -6.33 12.55 4.90
C LYS A 135 -6.14 13.41 3.66
N VAL A 136 -7.21 14.11 3.29
CA VAL A 136 -7.22 15.00 2.12
C VAL A 136 -7.57 16.41 2.56
N PHE A 137 -6.72 17.36 2.19
CA PHE A 137 -7.01 18.78 2.38
C PHE A 137 -7.93 19.27 1.27
N THR A 138 -9.05 19.88 1.65
CA THR A 138 -10.03 20.52 0.76
C THR A 138 -10.12 22.00 1.09
N GLY A 139 -9.31 22.81 0.41
CA GLY A 139 -9.41 24.28 0.51
C GLY A 139 -10.46 24.83 -0.45
N ASN A 140 -11.15 25.90 -0.03
CA ASN A 140 -12.23 26.53 -0.83
C ASN A 140 -11.81 27.00 -2.25
N LYS A 141 -10.51 27.11 -2.54
CA LYS A 141 -9.95 27.57 -3.83
C LYS A 141 -8.74 26.78 -4.31
N GLN A 142 -8.34 25.72 -3.58
CA GLN A 142 -7.18 24.91 -3.93
C GLN A 142 -7.63 23.49 -4.33
N PRO A 143 -6.90 22.83 -5.25
CA PRO A 143 -7.16 21.44 -5.58
C PRO A 143 -6.96 20.57 -4.33
N GLN A 144 -7.68 19.46 -4.26
CA GLN A 144 -7.52 18.48 -3.19
C GLN A 144 -6.09 17.95 -3.16
N GLN A 145 -5.51 17.81 -1.97
CA GLN A 145 -4.15 17.33 -1.75
C GLN A 145 -4.10 16.38 -0.57
N LEU A 146 -3.30 15.31 -0.69
CA LEU A 146 -2.98 14.45 0.46
C LEU A 146 -2.24 15.25 1.53
N SER A 147 -2.60 15.01 2.80
CA SER A 147 -2.05 15.71 3.96
C SER A 147 -1.70 14.74 5.08
N SER A 148 -0.59 14.97 5.77
CA SER A 148 -0.19 14.25 6.97
C SER A 148 -0.74 14.85 8.27
N GLY A 149 -1.29 16.08 8.23
CA GLY A 149 -1.63 16.86 9.40
C GLY A 149 -3.11 16.91 9.74
N PHE A 150 -3.42 17.58 10.87
CA PHE A 150 -4.76 17.95 11.28
C PHE A 150 -4.87 19.49 11.18
N ALA A 151 -5.47 19.99 10.11
CA ALA A 151 -5.71 21.42 9.91
C ALA A 151 -7.19 21.67 9.52
N ARG A 152 -7.64 22.92 9.56
CA ARG A 152 -8.97 23.27 9.04
C ARG A 152 -9.09 22.88 7.55
N GLY A 153 -10.17 22.20 7.18
CA GLY A 153 -10.41 21.76 5.80
C GLY A 153 -9.80 20.40 5.46
N ILE A 154 -9.32 19.64 6.44
CA ILE A 154 -8.95 18.24 6.28
C ILE A 154 -10.17 17.35 6.48
N GLN A 155 -10.34 16.38 5.58
CA GLN A 155 -11.32 15.32 5.66
C GLN A 155 -10.65 13.95 5.56
N MET A 156 -11.27 12.94 6.13
CA MET A 156 -10.84 11.56 5.97
C MET A 156 -11.33 11.06 4.62
N GLY A 157 -10.38 10.63 3.76
CA GLY A 157 -10.70 10.15 2.42
C GLY A 157 -10.80 11.23 1.34
N LEU A 158 -10.97 10.79 0.12
CA LEU A 158 -10.94 11.56 -1.12
C LEU A 158 -12.36 11.82 -1.65
N LYS A 159 -12.65 13.07 -1.96
CA LYS A 159 -13.86 13.39 -2.71
C LYS A 159 -13.57 13.33 -4.21
N MET A 160 -14.16 12.38 -4.92
CA MET A 160 -14.00 12.24 -6.37
C MET A 160 -14.71 13.41 -7.09
N SER A 161 -13.94 14.40 -7.49
CA SER A 161 -14.39 15.50 -8.34
C SER A 161 -14.01 15.23 -9.80
N PRO A 162 -14.64 15.91 -10.78
CA PRO A 162 -14.27 15.79 -12.19
C PRO A 162 -12.77 16.03 -12.43
N GLN A 163 -12.16 16.96 -11.69
CA GLN A 163 -10.75 17.28 -11.78
C GLN A 163 -9.88 16.13 -11.21
N VAL A 164 -10.24 15.57 -10.06
CA VAL A 164 -9.54 14.40 -9.46
C VAL A 164 -9.61 13.21 -10.40
N LYS A 165 -10.80 12.91 -10.94
CA LYS A 165 -11.00 11.81 -11.91
C LYS A 165 -10.14 12.03 -13.17
N ALA A 166 -10.13 13.23 -13.74
CA ALA A 166 -9.36 13.54 -14.93
C ALA A 166 -7.85 13.36 -14.69
N ILE A 167 -7.31 13.86 -13.57
CA ILE A 167 -5.90 13.68 -13.18
C ILE A 167 -5.60 12.19 -12.96
N GLY A 168 -6.44 11.49 -12.22
CA GLY A 168 -6.29 10.06 -11.95
C GLY A 168 -6.30 9.23 -13.22
N CYS A 169 -7.25 9.42 -14.12
CA CYS A 169 -7.32 8.73 -15.42
C CYS A 169 -6.07 9.01 -16.27
N SER A 170 -5.67 10.28 -16.40
CA SER A 170 -4.48 10.64 -17.19
C SER A 170 -3.21 9.99 -16.64
N ASN A 171 -3.06 9.97 -15.31
CA ASN A 171 -1.90 9.36 -14.68
C ASN A 171 -1.96 7.82 -14.70
N LEU A 172 -3.15 7.21 -14.54
CA LEU A 172 -3.33 5.76 -14.67
C LEU A 172 -2.87 5.28 -16.04
N LYS A 173 -3.29 5.98 -17.12
CA LYS A 173 -2.80 5.72 -18.47
C LYS A 173 -1.27 5.76 -18.52
N THR A 174 -0.66 6.80 -17.97
CA THR A 174 0.81 6.98 -17.96
C THR A 174 1.50 5.84 -17.20
N LEU A 175 0.97 5.41 -16.06
CA LEU A 175 1.53 4.33 -15.26
C LEU A 175 1.46 2.98 -16.00
N ILE A 176 0.33 2.66 -16.62
CA ILE A 176 0.14 1.39 -17.34
C ILE A 176 0.94 1.37 -18.64
N GLU A 177 0.84 2.41 -19.47
CA GLU A 177 1.56 2.48 -20.74
C GLU A 177 3.07 2.57 -20.57
N GLY A 178 3.52 3.19 -19.46
CA GLY A 178 4.92 3.31 -19.08
C GLY A 178 5.50 2.08 -18.35
N ASN A 179 4.78 0.98 -18.20
CA ASN A 179 5.18 -0.21 -17.42
C ASN A 179 5.58 0.13 -15.97
N LYS A 180 4.91 1.11 -15.36
CA LYS A 180 5.14 1.52 -13.97
C LYS A 180 4.10 0.97 -13.00
N LEU A 181 3.08 0.29 -13.49
CA LEU A 181 2.06 -0.41 -12.73
C LEU A 181 1.79 -1.76 -13.36
N GLU A 182 1.97 -2.83 -12.61
CA GLU A 182 1.65 -4.19 -12.98
C GLU A 182 0.26 -4.54 -12.46
N ILE A 183 -0.62 -4.98 -13.36
CA ILE A 183 -1.99 -5.42 -13.08
C ILE A 183 -2.03 -6.92 -13.35
N CYS A 184 -2.48 -7.69 -12.37
CA CYS A 184 -2.51 -9.15 -12.46
C CYS A 184 -3.91 -9.75 -12.30
N ASP A 185 -4.90 -8.97 -11.84
CA ASP A 185 -6.28 -9.41 -11.67
C ASP A 185 -7.04 -9.38 -13.00
N PHE A 186 -7.68 -10.50 -13.34
CA PHE A 186 -8.46 -10.63 -14.58
C PHE A 186 -9.68 -9.70 -14.61
N ASP A 187 -10.39 -9.53 -13.48
CA ASP A 187 -11.58 -8.68 -13.46
C ASP A 187 -11.20 -7.20 -13.65
N THR A 188 -10.10 -6.76 -13.01
CA THR A 188 -9.54 -5.43 -13.26
C THR A 188 -9.13 -5.23 -14.71
N TYR A 189 -8.49 -6.25 -15.31
CA TYR A 189 -8.18 -6.25 -16.75
C TYR A 189 -9.46 -6.14 -17.61
N SER A 190 -10.48 -6.92 -17.28
CA SER A 190 -11.77 -6.90 -17.99
C SER A 190 -12.43 -5.53 -17.97
N GLU A 191 -12.48 -4.88 -16.79
CA GLU A 191 -13.02 -3.53 -16.65
C GLU A 191 -12.19 -2.50 -17.47
N LEU A 192 -10.84 -2.60 -17.47
CA LEU A 192 -10.00 -1.73 -18.31
C LEU A 192 -10.30 -1.84 -19.79
N THR A 193 -10.73 -3.00 -20.28
CA THR A 193 -11.09 -3.18 -21.70
C THR A 193 -12.41 -2.49 -22.09
N THR A 194 -13.26 -2.22 -21.12
CA THR A 194 -14.57 -1.57 -21.27
C THR A 194 -14.60 -0.13 -20.76
N PHE A 195 -13.49 0.35 -20.15
CA PHE A 195 -13.39 1.70 -19.61
C PHE A 195 -13.04 2.70 -20.71
N GLU A 196 -14.06 3.36 -21.22
CA GLU A 196 -13.99 4.17 -22.44
C GLU A 196 -14.30 5.65 -22.20
N GLN A 197 -13.85 6.48 -23.13
CA GLN A 197 -14.14 7.91 -23.09
C GLN A 197 -15.60 8.16 -23.49
N GLN A 198 -16.37 8.70 -22.56
CA GLN A 198 -17.73 9.13 -22.80
C GLN A 198 -17.82 10.64 -22.57
N LYS A 199 -18.05 11.39 -23.65
CA LYS A 199 -18.03 12.89 -23.64
C LYS A 199 -16.69 13.42 -23.10
N ASN A 200 -16.69 13.99 -21.90
CA ASN A 200 -15.51 14.63 -21.27
C ASN A 200 -14.95 13.81 -20.09
N THR A 201 -15.36 12.56 -19.92
CA THR A 201 -14.92 11.70 -18.81
C THR A 201 -14.74 10.27 -19.28
N PHE A 202 -14.13 9.44 -18.45
CA PHE A 202 -14.04 7.99 -18.68
C PHE A 202 -15.04 7.28 -17.77
N LYS A 203 -15.71 6.26 -18.32
CA LYS A 203 -16.68 5.40 -17.62
C LYS A 203 -16.69 4.02 -18.25
N ALA A 204 -17.25 3.04 -17.54
CA ALA A 204 -17.57 1.75 -18.12
C ALA A 204 -18.53 1.89 -19.31
N ALA A 205 -18.38 1.02 -20.31
CA ALA A 205 -19.36 0.85 -21.38
C ALA A 205 -20.70 0.41 -20.80
N GLU A 206 -21.79 0.58 -21.57
CA GLU A 206 -23.13 0.21 -21.12
C GLU A 206 -23.20 -1.29 -20.73
N GLY A 207 -23.64 -1.55 -19.51
CA GLY A 207 -23.73 -2.90 -18.94
C GLY A 207 -22.43 -3.47 -18.38
N ALA A 208 -21.35 -2.69 -18.32
CA ALA A 208 -20.08 -3.04 -17.67
C ALA A 208 -19.89 -2.25 -16.37
N ASN A 209 -18.96 -2.70 -15.52
CA ASN A 209 -18.57 -2.06 -14.26
C ASN A 209 -17.22 -1.36 -14.41
N ASP A 210 -16.94 -0.37 -13.56
CA ASP A 210 -15.66 0.33 -13.48
C ASP A 210 -15.12 0.49 -12.04
N ASP A 211 -15.66 -0.24 -11.07
CA ASP A 211 -15.35 -0.08 -9.63
C ASP A 211 -13.87 -0.42 -9.32
N LEU A 212 -13.36 -1.50 -9.90
CA LEU A 212 -11.95 -1.90 -9.76
C LEU A 212 -11.01 -0.91 -10.47
N VAL A 213 -11.41 -0.42 -11.66
CA VAL A 213 -10.65 0.61 -12.37
C VAL A 213 -10.70 1.94 -11.63
N MET A 214 -11.84 2.30 -11.03
CA MET A 214 -11.95 3.52 -10.23
C MET A 214 -11.05 3.48 -8.99
N SER A 215 -10.90 2.33 -8.34
CA SER A 215 -9.89 2.15 -7.27
C SER A 215 -8.47 2.41 -7.78
N LEU A 216 -8.12 1.98 -9.00
CA LEU A 216 -6.83 2.29 -9.64
C LEU A 216 -6.71 3.78 -10.03
N VAL A 217 -7.81 4.44 -10.43
CA VAL A 217 -7.84 5.89 -10.70
C VAL A 217 -7.53 6.68 -9.42
N ILE A 218 -8.07 6.25 -8.27
CA ILE A 218 -7.76 6.82 -6.95
C ILE A 218 -6.27 6.65 -6.64
N PHE A 219 -5.73 5.46 -6.83
CA PHE A 219 -4.29 5.19 -6.66
C PHE A 219 -3.44 6.08 -7.56
N ALA A 220 -3.75 6.12 -8.85
CA ALA A 220 -3.01 6.92 -9.80
C ALA A 220 -3.05 8.43 -9.46
N TRP A 221 -4.18 8.95 -8.96
CA TRP A 221 -4.23 10.31 -8.42
C TRP A 221 -3.31 10.46 -7.20
N ALA A 222 -3.32 9.51 -6.26
CA ALA A 222 -2.48 9.56 -5.06
C ALA A 222 -0.99 9.64 -5.41
N THR A 223 -0.51 8.92 -6.44
CA THR A 223 0.90 8.95 -6.86
C THR A 223 1.35 10.31 -7.39
N THR A 224 0.43 11.19 -7.80
CA THR A 224 0.75 12.59 -8.19
C THR A 224 1.02 13.48 -6.99
N GLN A 225 0.62 13.08 -5.79
CA GLN A 225 0.65 13.90 -4.60
C GLN A 225 2.06 13.96 -3.97
N LYS A 226 2.41 15.12 -3.43
CA LYS A 226 3.71 15.34 -2.79
C LYS A 226 3.90 14.41 -1.60
N TYR A 227 2.87 14.27 -0.75
CA TYR A 227 2.92 13.42 0.44
C TYR A 227 3.14 11.93 0.11
N PHE A 228 2.49 11.41 -0.93
CA PHE A 228 2.75 10.05 -1.42
C PHE A 228 4.23 9.85 -1.77
N ARG A 229 4.79 10.79 -2.54
CA ARG A 229 6.22 10.74 -2.94
C ARG A 229 7.17 10.86 -1.75
N GLU A 230 6.80 11.62 -0.73
CA GLU A 230 7.58 11.73 0.51
C GLU A 230 7.62 10.41 1.27
N ILE A 231 6.48 9.70 1.39
CA ILE A 231 6.41 8.37 2.03
C ILE A 231 7.32 7.38 1.30
N VAL A 232 7.16 7.24 -0.01
CA VAL A 232 7.96 6.30 -0.81
C VAL A 232 9.45 6.68 -0.79
N ASN A 233 9.80 7.96 -0.90
CA ASN A 233 11.19 8.42 -0.86
C ASN A 233 11.83 8.26 0.53
N HIS A 234 11.07 8.47 1.60
CA HIS A 234 11.56 8.25 2.96
C HIS A 234 11.91 6.78 3.18
N ASP A 235 11.05 5.91 2.72
CA ASP A 235 11.28 4.47 2.79
C ASP A 235 12.50 4.03 1.97
N LEU A 236 12.64 4.52 0.76
CA LEU A 236 13.81 4.26 -0.10
C LEU A 236 15.13 4.75 0.55
N ARG A 237 15.13 5.93 1.16
CA ARG A 237 16.30 6.44 1.90
C ARG A 237 16.65 5.57 3.10
N LYS A 238 15.64 5.13 3.85
CA LYS A 238 15.82 4.20 4.97
C LYS A 238 16.42 2.86 4.50
N GLN A 239 15.97 2.35 3.35
CA GLN A 239 16.56 1.16 2.73
C GLN A 239 18.04 1.33 2.43
N ILE A 240 18.39 2.40 1.70
CA ILE A 240 19.80 2.68 1.33
C ILE A 240 20.67 2.83 2.58
N GLN A 241 20.17 3.46 3.64
CA GLN A 241 20.91 3.58 4.90
C GLN A 241 21.15 2.23 5.56
N LEU A 242 20.12 1.36 5.62
CA LEU A 242 20.25 0.01 6.19
C LEU A 242 21.20 -0.88 5.36
N GLU A 243 21.12 -0.81 4.04
CA GLU A 243 22.02 -1.53 3.14
C GLU A 243 23.48 -1.07 3.33
N ASN A 244 23.72 0.23 3.42
CA ASN A 244 25.04 0.77 3.70
C ASN A 244 25.57 0.34 5.07
N MET A 245 24.73 0.37 6.12
CA MET A 245 25.14 -0.10 7.45
C MET A 245 25.52 -1.58 7.43
N ASN A 246 24.72 -2.42 6.79
CA ASN A 246 25.02 -3.85 6.68
C ASN A 246 26.30 -4.12 5.89
N GLN A 247 26.61 -3.35 4.83
CA GLN A 247 27.88 -3.45 4.11
C GLN A 247 29.06 -3.05 5.01
N TYR A 248 28.93 -2.00 5.82
CA TYR A 248 29.97 -1.61 6.78
C TYR A 248 30.21 -2.69 7.84
N ASP A 249 29.18 -3.39 8.30
CA ASP A 249 29.30 -4.48 9.26
C ASP A 249 29.93 -5.74 8.62
N GLU A 250 29.63 -6.04 7.37
CA GLU A 250 30.25 -7.15 6.62
C GLU A 250 31.72 -6.88 6.27
N GLU A 251 32.08 -5.64 5.94
CA GLU A 251 33.46 -5.24 5.64
C GLU A 251 34.33 -5.11 6.91
N ASN A 252 33.71 -4.84 8.07
CA ASN A 252 34.39 -4.71 9.36
C ASN A 252 34.28 -5.97 10.23
N LEU A 253 34.10 -7.15 9.64
CA LEU A 253 34.32 -8.39 10.39
C LEU A 253 35.74 -8.34 10.95
N PRO A 254 35.96 -8.43 12.29
CA PRO A 254 37.29 -8.46 12.86
C PRO A 254 38.08 -9.60 12.18
N ALA A 255 39.23 -9.24 11.65
CA ALA A 255 40.12 -10.26 11.07
C ALA A 255 40.22 -11.41 12.06
N PRO A 256 40.13 -12.67 11.61
CA PRO A 256 40.27 -13.81 12.51
C PRO A 256 41.52 -13.59 13.34
N ILE A 257 41.37 -13.57 14.67
CA ILE A 257 42.49 -13.51 15.60
C ILE A 257 43.31 -14.73 15.29
N VAL A 258 44.42 -14.54 14.60
CA VAL A 258 45.43 -15.58 14.43
C VAL A 258 46.02 -15.74 15.83
N GLU A 259 45.68 -16.83 16.50
CA GLU A 259 46.34 -17.23 17.75
C GLU A 259 47.85 -17.39 17.45
N THR A 260 48.62 -16.35 17.77
CA THR A 260 50.06 -16.41 17.75
C THR A 260 50.55 -17.03 19.06
N GLY A 261 50.14 -18.23 19.42
CA GLY A 261 50.75 -19.08 20.43
C GLY A 261 51.55 -18.47 21.60
N LEU A 262 51.29 -17.22 21.97
CA LEU A 262 51.81 -16.55 23.15
C LEU A 262 50.70 -16.57 24.20
N GLU A 263 50.79 -17.52 25.11
CA GLU A 263 50.00 -17.52 26.34
C GLU A 263 50.37 -16.26 27.14
N HIS A 264 49.60 -15.19 26.95
CA HIS A 264 49.51 -14.17 27.95
C HIS A 264 48.33 -14.56 28.85
N GLU A 265 48.65 -15.01 30.08
CA GLU A 265 47.72 -15.02 31.18
C GLU A 265 47.13 -13.61 31.30
N PHE A 266 45.96 -13.38 30.71
CA PHE A 266 45.09 -12.30 31.13
C PHE A 266 44.42 -12.77 32.41
N ASP A 267 44.86 -12.26 33.54
CA ASP A 267 44.06 -12.23 34.78
C ASP A 267 42.69 -11.63 34.40
N LEU A 268 41.73 -12.49 34.25
CA LEU A 268 40.32 -12.10 34.18
C LEU A 268 40.05 -11.42 35.52
N MET A 269 40.07 -10.08 35.52
CA MET A 269 39.49 -9.33 36.58
C MET A 269 38.04 -9.79 36.73
N ASP A 270 37.78 -10.47 37.85
CA ASP A 270 36.52 -10.97 38.27
C ASP A 270 35.45 -9.85 38.24
N GLY A 271 34.49 -10.05 37.56
CA GLY A 271 33.05 -9.95 37.50
C GLY A 271 32.33 -8.72 37.98
N ASP A 272 32.87 -7.60 38.42
CA ASP A 272 32.10 -6.56 39.13
C ASP A 272 31.84 -5.27 38.37
N LEU A 273 32.03 -5.25 37.07
CA LEU A 273 31.85 -4.02 36.24
C LEU A 273 30.40 -3.67 35.92
N TRP A 274 29.43 -4.52 36.31
CA TRP A 274 28.02 -4.40 35.91
C TRP A 274 27.02 -4.43 37.10
N GLU A 275 27.46 -4.22 38.32
CA GLU A 275 26.54 -4.04 39.43
C GLU A 275 26.00 -2.60 39.45
N LYS A 276 24.68 -2.48 39.69
CA LYS A 276 24.10 -1.19 40.01
C LYS A 276 24.73 -0.61 41.27
N PRO A 277 24.84 0.71 41.40
CA PRO A 277 25.40 1.36 42.57
C PRO A 277 24.75 1.00 43.93
N ASP A 278 23.57 0.35 43.88
CA ASP A 278 22.81 -0.10 45.03
C ASP A 278 22.98 -1.61 45.35
N GLY A 279 23.76 -2.34 44.58
CA GLY A 279 24.09 -3.73 44.83
C GLY A 279 22.92 -4.71 44.74
N SER A 280 21.77 -4.31 44.18
CA SER A 280 20.53 -5.11 44.27
C SER A 280 20.24 -6.05 43.10
N GLU A 281 20.78 -5.82 41.92
CA GLU A 281 20.61 -6.73 40.73
C GLU A 281 21.66 -6.52 39.66
N THR A 282 22.14 -7.58 39.05
CA THR A 282 22.95 -7.51 37.83
C THR A 282 22.07 -7.25 36.61
N TYR A 283 22.56 -6.54 35.60
CA TYR A 283 21.83 -6.24 34.36
C TYR A 283 21.31 -7.51 33.66
N ALA A 284 21.98 -8.64 33.79
CA ALA A 284 21.54 -9.92 33.25
C ALA A 284 20.23 -10.43 33.89
N ASN A 285 20.02 -10.14 35.17
CA ASN A 285 18.78 -10.51 35.88
C ASN A 285 17.63 -9.53 35.55
N TYR A 286 17.93 -8.27 35.32
CA TYR A 286 16.94 -7.27 34.89
C TYR A 286 16.34 -7.63 33.54
N PHE A 287 17.15 -8.02 32.54
CA PHE A 287 16.63 -8.44 31.23
C PHE A 287 15.84 -9.77 31.30
N ARG A 288 16.16 -10.68 32.21
CA ARG A 288 15.37 -11.90 32.39
C ARG A 288 13.98 -11.66 33.00
N SER A 289 13.80 -10.57 33.72
CA SER A 289 12.50 -10.21 34.32
C SER A 289 11.54 -9.53 33.33
N LEU A 290 12.05 -9.00 32.22
CA LEU A 290 11.25 -8.34 31.17
C LEU A 290 10.70 -9.30 30.09
N VAL A 291 11.12 -10.59 30.13
CA VAL A 291 10.75 -11.62 29.13
C VAL A 291 9.79 -12.67 29.72
N ARG A 292 9.06 -12.33 30.78
CA ARG A 292 7.98 -13.18 31.33
C ARG A 292 6.61 -12.56 31.16
#